data_151ac712c32552f67ad9a7f2826b17d0
#
_entry.id   151ac712c32552f67ad9a7f2826b17d0
#
_cell.length_a   1.000
_cell.length_b   1.000
_cell.length_c   1.000
_cell.angle_alpha   90.00
_cell.angle_beta   90.00
_cell.angle_gamma   90.00
#
_symmetry.space_group_name_H-M   'P 1'
#
loop_
_entity.id
_entity.type
_entity.pdbx_description
1 polymer ?
#
loop_
_entity_poly.entity_id
_entity_poly.type
_entity_poly.pdbx_seq_one_letter_code
_entity_poly.pdbx_strand_id
1 'polypeptide(L)'
;STREGKRFQTVTGKAFRPREFDLGRWRWAGFAFLLIYFVVVVLLPFLVMLWASFLPFFATPSAAALQKLSFENYQYLANFRPFWDAMTNSIMLASMSASAAMILTSLIAWIVYKSRLPGAWLLDFLAFVPITVPGIVLGMALILFYVAFPIPIYGTIWVLLIAYVTRFIPYGMRA
;
A
#
# COMPACT_ATOMS: atom_id res chain seq x y z
N SER A 1 -44.95 -9.87 14.77
CA SER A 1 -43.82 -10.76 15.08
C SER A 1 -42.61 -9.96 15.62
N THR A 2 -42.76 -9.44 16.86
CA THR A 2 -41.77 -8.62 17.56
C THR A 2 -40.92 -9.44 18.57
N ARG A 3 -40.85 -10.76 18.42
CA ARG A 3 -40.18 -11.65 19.37
C ARG A 3 -38.81 -12.16 18.94
N GLU A 4 -38.37 -11.97 17.72
CA GLU A 4 -37.04 -12.46 17.23
C GLU A 4 -35.89 -11.47 17.41
N GLY A 5 -36.18 -10.17 17.53
CA GLY A 5 -35.14 -9.14 17.69
C GLY A 5 -34.41 -9.14 19.05
N LYS A 6 -34.92 -9.87 20.04
CA LYS A 6 -34.32 -9.91 21.40
C LYS A 6 -33.32 -11.06 21.63
N ARG A 7 -33.15 -11.96 20.67
CA ARG A 7 -32.25 -13.13 20.84
C ARG A 7 -30.79 -12.85 20.53
N PHE A 8 -30.46 -11.69 19.94
CA PHE A 8 -29.08 -11.33 19.58
C PHE A 8 -28.52 -10.14 20.35
N GLN A 9 -29.23 -9.66 21.38
CA GLN A 9 -28.59 -8.76 22.33
C GLN A 9 -27.69 -9.57 23.23
N THR A 10 -26.40 -9.59 22.94
CA THR A 10 -25.36 -10.03 23.86
C THR A 10 -25.38 -9.09 25.06
N VAL A 11 -26.07 -9.47 26.13
CA VAL A 11 -26.22 -8.72 27.39
C VAL A 11 -24.92 -8.65 28.20
N THR A 12 -23.86 -9.26 27.74
CA THR A 12 -22.53 -9.13 28.32
C THR A 12 -21.54 -8.77 27.25
N GLY A 13 -21.37 -7.47 27.06
CA GLY A 13 -20.19 -6.91 26.41
C GLY A 13 -18.94 -7.15 27.26
N LYS A 14 -18.61 -8.41 27.53
CA LYS A 14 -17.26 -8.77 27.94
C LYS A 14 -16.40 -8.59 26.70
N ALA A 15 -15.84 -7.39 26.58
CA ALA A 15 -14.73 -7.16 25.68
C ALA A 15 -13.77 -8.34 25.81
N PHE A 16 -13.45 -8.97 24.70
CA PHE A 16 -12.42 -10.01 24.64
C PHE A 16 -11.16 -9.40 25.27
N ARG A 17 -10.85 -9.80 26.50
CA ARG A 17 -9.57 -9.45 27.12
C ARG A 17 -8.55 -10.41 26.52
N PRO A 18 -7.65 -9.92 25.67
CA PRO A 18 -6.57 -10.76 25.18
C PRO A 18 -5.84 -11.31 26.39
N ARG A 19 -5.62 -12.62 26.40
CA ARG A 19 -4.89 -13.28 27.48
C ARG A 19 -3.45 -12.82 27.37
N GLU A 20 -3.05 -11.91 28.25
CA GLU A 20 -1.67 -11.44 28.33
C GLU A 20 -0.80 -12.63 28.77
N PHE A 21 0.10 -13.02 27.88
CA PHE A 21 1.07 -14.07 28.20
C PHE A 21 2.32 -13.38 28.75
N ASP A 22 2.51 -13.47 30.07
CA ASP A 22 3.71 -12.91 30.69
C ASP A 22 4.91 -13.82 30.42
N LEU A 23 5.84 -13.33 29.59
CA LEU A 23 7.09 -14.01 29.30
C LEU A 23 8.11 -13.93 30.45
N GLY A 24 7.83 -13.23 31.52
CA GLY A 24 8.75 -13.06 32.65
C GLY A 24 10.13 -12.54 32.17
N ARG A 25 11.21 -13.22 32.59
CA ARG A 25 12.59 -12.84 32.19
C ARG A 25 12.89 -13.04 30.71
N TRP A 26 12.18 -13.91 30.01
CA TRP A 26 12.35 -14.20 28.60
C TRP A 26 11.94 -13.03 27.71
N ARG A 27 11.20 -12.04 28.22
CA ARG A 27 10.87 -10.82 27.48
C ARG A 27 12.10 -10.09 26.97
N TRP A 28 13.20 -10.10 27.73
CA TRP A 28 14.43 -9.45 27.31
C TRP A 28 15.15 -10.20 26.18
N ALA A 29 15.11 -11.53 26.20
CA ALA A 29 15.62 -12.35 25.11
C ALA A 29 14.80 -12.15 23.83
N GLY A 30 13.47 -12.11 23.94
CA GLY A 30 12.58 -11.79 22.83
C GLY A 30 12.80 -10.38 22.28
N PHE A 31 12.96 -9.39 23.15
CA PHE A 31 13.27 -8.02 22.76
C PHE A 31 14.64 -7.93 22.04
N ALA A 32 15.68 -8.56 22.58
CA ALA A 32 16.99 -8.59 21.95
C ALA A 32 16.95 -9.25 20.58
N PHE A 33 16.22 -10.35 20.42
CA PHE A 33 16.03 -11.01 19.13
C PHE A 33 15.35 -10.07 18.12
N LEU A 34 14.26 -9.40 18.50
CA LEU A 34 13.58 -8.45 17.64
C LEU A 34 14.45 -7.24 17.27
N LEU A 35 15.26 -6.77 18.24
CA LEU A 35 16.18 -5.66 18.00
C LEU A 35 17.27 -6.06 17.00
N ILE A 36 17.89 -7.25 17.16
CA ILE A 36 18.89 -7.77 16.23
C ILE A 36 18.26 -7.95 14.85
N TYR A 37 17.07 -8.53 14.78
CA TYR A 37 16.33 -8.68 13.54
C TYR A 37 16.11 -7.33 12.85
N PHE A 38 15.65 -6.32 13.59
CA PHE A 38 15.46 -4.96 13.08
C PHE A 38 16.77 -4.35 12.57
N VAL A 39 17.85 -4.48 13.33
CA VAL A 39 19.17 -3.94 12.95
C VAL A 39 19.67 -4.60 11.66
N VAL A 40 19.58 -5.93 11.55
CA VAL A 40 20.09 -6.66 10.39
C VAL A 40 19.22 -6.46 9.15
N VAL A 41 17.89 -6.50 9.30
CA VAL A 41 16.96 -6.50 8.16
C VAL A 41 16.59 -5.09 7.70
N VAL A 42 16.58 -4.12 8.61
CA VAL A 42 16.14 -2.76 8.31
C VAL A 42 17.30 -1.77 8.37
N LEU A 43 17.97 -1.70 9.52
CA LEU A 43 18.97 -0.65 9.75
C LEU A 43 20.24 -0.86 8.91
N LEU A 44 20.73 -2.08 8.80
CA LEU A 44 21.96 -2.36 8.04
C LEU A 44 21.79 -2.06 6.53
N PRO A 45 20.76 -2.54 5.82
CA PRO A 45 20.55 -2.16 4.42
C PRO A 45 20.35 -0.65 4.25
N PHE A 46 19.64 0.00 5.17
CA PHE A 46 19.47 1.45 5.14
C PHE A 46 20.81 2.18 5.26
N LEU A 47 21.67 1.78 6.19
CA LEU A 47 23.01 2.38 6.36
C LEU A 47 23.92 2.14 5.14
N VAL A 48 23.82 0.95 4.51
CA VAL A 48 24.56 0.66 3.28
C VAL A 48 24.10 1.57 2.13
N MET A 49 22.78 1.76 1.98
CA MET A 49 22.23 2.66 0.98
C MET A 49 22.63 4.13 1.28
N LEU A 50 22.56 4.53 2.55
CA LEU A 50 22.99 5.87 2.98
C LEU A 50 24.47 6.10 2.69
N TRP A 51 25.33 5.12 3.00
CA TRP A 51 26.75 5.16 2.67
C TRP A 51 26.97 5.31 1.15
N ALA A 52 26.31 4.47 0.36
CA ALA A 52 26.43 4.50 -1.10
C ALA A 52 25.96 5.84 -1.70
N SER A 53 24.97 6.49 -1.09
CA SER A 53 24.42 7.76 -1.60
C SER A 53 25.40 8.94 -1.56
N PHE A 54 26.39 8.90 -0.67
CA PHE A 54 27.43 9.92 -0.57
C PHE A 54 28.65 9.66 -1.47
N LEU A 55 28.71 8.51 -2.13
CA LEU A 55 29.84 8.15 -2.95
C LEU A 55 29.52 8.29 -4.44
N PRO A 56 30.50 8.70 -5.29
CA PRO A 56 30.32 8.77 -6.74
C PRO A 56 30.13 7.40 -7.40
N PHE A 57 30.60 6.35 -6.75
CA PHE A 57 30.40 4.95 -7.13
C PHE A 57 30.41 4.07 -5.88
N PHE A 58 29.73 2.92 -5.96
CA PHE A 58 29.69 2.00 -4.82
C PHE A 58 31.09 1.50 -4.45
N ALA A 59 31.48 1.76 -3.20
CA ALA A 59 32.72 1.28 -2.63
C ALA A 59 32.47 0.81 -1.18
N THR A 60 33.22 -0.22 -0.77
CA THR A 60 33.21 -0.68 0.61
C THR A 60 33.77 0.38 1.55
N PRO A 61 33.30 0.46 2.81
CA PRO A 61 33.82 1.38 3.79
C PRO A 61 35.35 1.25 3.96
N SER A 62 36.08 2.30 3.68
CA SER A 62 37.54 2.36 3.79
C SER A 62 38.01 3.79 3.99
N ALA A 63 39.23 3.98 4.47
CA ALA A 63 39.82 5.33 4.64
C ALA A 63 39.86 6.11 3.31
N ALA A 64 40.11 5.43 2.20
CA ALA A 64 40.11 6.02 0.87
C ALA A 64 38.69 6.40 0.40
N ALA A 65 37.67 5.63 0.77
CA ALA A 65 36.28 5.92 0.45
C ALA A 65 35.75 7.11 1.27
N LEU A 66 36.17 7.25 2.54
CA LEU A 66 35.81 8.41 3.38
C LEU A 66 36.24 9.73 2.76
N GLN A 67 37.41 9.78 2.09
CA GLN A 67 37.89 11.00 1.43
C GLN A 67 37.09 11.37 0.17
N LYS A 68 36.31 10.43 -0.37
CA LYS A 68 35.47 10.61 -1.57
C LYS A 68 34.00 10.93 -1.26
N LEU A 69 33.66 11.07 0.03
CA LEU A 69 32.29 11.43 0.41
C LEU A 69 31.97 12.84 -0.12
N SER A 70 30.88 12.94 -0.84
CA SER A 70 30.42 14.21 -1.40
C SER A 70 28.89 14.29 -1.43
N PHE A 71 28.37 15.49 -1.58
CA PHE A 71 26.94 15.75 -1.80
C PHE A 71 26.59 15.91 -3.28
N GLU A 72 27.48 15.58 -4.19
CA GLU A 72 27.27 15.76 -5.64
C GLU A 72 26.04 15.00 -6.14
N ASN A 73 25.81 13.78 -5.68
CA ASN A 73 24.64 13.01 -6.05
C ASN A 73 23.34 13.72 -5.65
N TYR A 74 23.31 14.35 -4.49
CA TYR A 74 22.15 15.11 -4.01
C TYR A 74 21.97 16.41 -4.78
N GLN A 75 23.06 17.10 -5.10
CA GLN A 75 23.03 18.32 -5.93
C GLN A 75 22.58 17.98 -7.36
N TYR A 76 23.08 16.88 -7.92
CA TYR A 76 22.61 16.38 -9.21
C TYR A 76 21.11 16.08 -9.18
N LEU A 77 20.63 15.35 -8.18
CA LEU A 77 19.24 15.00 -8.03
C LEU A 77 18.34 16.24 -7.86
N ALA A 78 18.80 17.23 -7.07
CA ALA A 78 18.08 18.47 -6.86
C ALA A 78 17.87 19.27 -8.16
N ASN A 79 18.83 19.18 -9.09
CA ASN A 79 18.77 19.85 -10.39
C ASN A 79 18.21 18.97 -11.51
N PHE A 80 17.94 17.70 -11.25
CA PHE A 80 17.45 16.75 -12.24
C PHE A 80 15.92 16.83 -12.39
N ARG A 81 15.47 17.65 -13.31
CA ARG A 81 14.05 17.93 -13.54
C ARG A 81 13.17 16.67 -13.68
N PRO A 82 13.59 15.61 -14.44
CA PRO A 82 12.77 14.41 -14.55
C PRO A 82 12.44 13.73 -13.21
N PHE A 83 13.31 13.86 -12.20
CA PHE A 83 13.04 13.35 -10.85
C PHE A 83 11.87 14.09 -10.20
N TRP A 84 11.84 15.41 -10.28
CA TRP A 84 10.79 16.23 -9.69
C TRP A 84 9.45 16.05 -10.42
N ASP A 85 9.50 15.91 -11.75
CA ASP A 85 8.32 15.60 -12.56
C ASP A 85 7.74 14.22 -12.18
N ALA A 86 8.59 13.21 -12.04
CA ALA A 86 8.18 11.87 -11.62
C ALA A 86 7.62 11.88 -10.19
N MET A 87 8.24 12.59 -9.27
CA MET A 87 7.79 12.72 -7.88
C MET A 87 6.42 13.40 -7.82
N THR A 88 6.24 14.51 -8.54
CA THR A 88 4.96 15.23 -8.62
C THR A 88 3.86 14.35 -9.18
N ASN A 89 4.15 13.66 -10.30
CA ASN A 89 3.21 12.72 -10.91
C ASN A 89 2.82 11.58 -9.96
N SER A 90 3.79 11.05 -9.20
CA SER A 90 3.54 9.98 -8.23
C SER A 90 2.66 10.44 -7.08
N ILE A 91 2.92 11.62 -6.52
CA ILE A 91 2.11 12.20 -5.44
C ILE A 91 0.69 12.51 -5.94
N MET A 92 0.58 13.10 -7.13
CA MET A 92 -0.70 13.41 -7.75
C MET A 92 -1.50 12.12 -7.99
N LEU A 93 -0.87 11.10 -8.59
CA LEU A 93 -1.51 9.81 -8.87
C LEU A 93 -1.95 9.12 -7.58
N ALA A 94 -1.11 9.10 -6.55
CA ALA A 94 -1.43 8.50 -5.26
C ALA A 94 -2.64 9.19 -4.61
N SER A 95 -2.65 10.53 -4.58
CA SER A 95 -3.74 11.32 -3.99
C SER A 95 -5.05 11.14 -4.75
N MET A 96 -5.01 11.19 -6.08
CA MET A 96 -6.19 10.98 -6.93
C MET A 96 -6.72 9.56 -6.80
N SER A 97 -5.84 8.55 -6.81
CA SER A 97 -6.24 7.14 -6.67
C SER A 97 -6.86 6.84 -5.32
N ALA A 98 -6.27 7.35 -4.24
CA ALA A 98 -6.80 7.19 -2.90
C ALA A 98 -8.18 7.84 -2.76
N SER A 99 -8.31 9.08 -3.21
CA SER A 99 -9.58 9.82 -3.15
C SER A 99 -10.68 9.13 -3.98
N ALA A 100 -10.36 8.74 -5.20
CA ALA A 100 -11.31 8.05 -6.08
C ALA A 100 -11.70 6.68 -5.50
N ALA A 101 -10.74 5.90 -5.00
CA ALA A 101 -11.03 4.61 -4.35
C ALA A 101 -11.92 4.80 -3.12
N MET A 102 -11.63 5.77 -2.25
CA MET A 102 -12.46 6.07 -1.06
C MET A 102 -13.89 6.45 -1.42
N ILE A 103 -14.07 7.33 -2.41
CA ILE A 103 -15.40 7.74 -2.86
C ILE A 103 -16.17 6.53 -3.42
N LEU A 104 -15.54 5.78 -4.33
CA LEU A 104 -16.18 4.62 -4.93
C LEU A 104 -16.53 3.54 -3.91
N THR A 105 -15.60 3.21 -3.00
CA THR A 105 -15.86 2.19 -1.98
C THR A 105 -16.92 2.62 -0.99
N SER A 106 -16.97 3.91 -0.63
CA SER A 106 -18.04 4.46 0.23
C SER A 106 -19.41 4.36 -0.46
N LEU A 107 -19.49 4.67 -1.75
CA LEU A 107 -20.73 4.54 -2.53
C LEU A 107 -21.15 3.07 -2.66
N ILE A 108 -20.23 2.17 -2.99
CA ILE A 108 -20.49 0.74 -3.10
C ILE A 108 -20.97 0.19 -1.74
N ALA A 109 -20.25 0.49 -0.66
CA ALA A 109 -20.62 0.06 0.68
C ALA A 109 -22.00 0.59 1.09
N TRP A 110 -22.31 1.85 0.79
CA TRP A 110 -23.64 2.42 1.05
C TRP A 110 -24.73 1.68 0.28
N ILE A 111 -24.49 1.37 -0.99
CA ILE A 111 -25.44 0.59 -1.81
C ILE A 111 -25.61 -0.84 -1.25
N VAL A 112 -24.52 -1.50 -0.93
CA VAL A 112 -24.53 -2.91 -0.48
C VAL A 112 -25.18 -3.04 0.90
N TYR A 113 -24.84 -2.15 1.85
CA TYR A 113 -25.26 -2.32 3.24
C TYR A 113 -26.50 -1.49 3.64
N LYS A 114 -26.77 -0.39 2.95
CA LYS A 114 -27.89 0.53 3.30
C LYS A 114 -29.03 0.50 2.30
N SER A 115 -28.76 0.30 1.00
CA SER A 115 -29.83 0.24 0.03
C SER A 115 -30.46 -1.17 0.01
N ARG A 116 -31.76 -1.23 -0.27
CA ARG A 116 -32.47 -2.51 -0.46
C ARG A 116 -32.56 -2.86 -1.95
N LEU A 117 -31.60 -2.43 -2.76
CA LEU A 117 -31.59 -2.66 -4.20
C LEU A 117 -31.39 -4.15 -4.49
N PRO A 118 -32.22 -4.77 -5.33
CA PRO A 118 -31.99 -6.11 -5.78
C PRO A 118 -30.69 -6.16 -6.61
N GLY A 119 -29.84 -7.16 -6.36
CA GLY A 119 -28.56 -7.28 -7.05
C GLY A 119 -27.37 -6.58 -6.37
N ALA A 120 -27.56 -5.93 -5.22
CA ALA A 120 -26.45 -5.31 -4.45
C ALA A 120 -25.31 -6.32 -4.14
N TRP A 121 -25.64 -7.62 -3.98
CA TRP A 121 -24.67 -8.69 -3.79
C TRP A 121 -23.68 -8.81 -4.96
N LEU A 122 -24.12 -8.50 -6.19
CA LEU A 122 -23.25 -8.54 -7.37
C LEU A 122 -22.20 -7.44 -7.31
N LEU A 123 -22.57 -6.24 -6.82
CA LEU A 123 -21.62 -5.15 -6.59
C LEU A 123 -20.57 -5.52 -5.54
N ASP A 124 -21.01 -6.16 -4.45
CA ASP A 124 -20.09 -6.65 -3.41
C ASP A 124 -19.14 -7.70 -3.99
N PHE A 125 -19.66 -8.69 -4.70
CA PHE A 125 -18.84 -9.71 -5.37
C PHE A 125 -17.82 -9.07 -6.33
N LEU A 126 -18.24 -8.18 -7.22
CA LEU A 126 -17.37 -7.51 -8.19
C LEU A 126 -16.31 -6.64 -7.52
N ALA A 127 -16.64 -6.00 -6.41
CA ALA A 127 -15.68 -5.18 -5.64
C ALA A 127 -14.53 -6.03 -5.09
N PHE A 128 -14.73 -7.32 -4.81
CA PHE A 128 -13.69 -8.20 -4.29
C PHE A 128 -12.92 -8.98 -5.37
N VAL A 129 -13.40 -9.04 -6.62
CA VAL A 129 -12.71 -9.73 -7.73
C VAL A 129 -11.25 -9.30 -7.87
N PRO A 130 -10.88 -7.99 -7.81
CA PRO A 130 -9.51 -7.56 -8.03
C PRO A 130 -8.50 -8.11 -7.02
N ILE A 131 -8.92 -8.51 -5.81
CA ILE A 131 -8.00 -9.08 -4.80
C ILE A 131 -7.52 -10.49 -5.19
N THR A 132 -8.31 -11.22 -5.97
CA THR A 132 -8.00 -12.58 -6.40
C THR A 132 -7.02 -12.61 -7.56
N VAL A 133 -6.86 -11.48 -8.27
CA VAL A 133 -6.00 -11.37 -9.45
C VAL A 133 -4.62 -10.88 -9.03
N PRO A 134 -3.54 -11.63 -9.32
CA PRO A 134 -2.18 -11.14 -9.11
C PRO A 134 -1.95 -9.82 -9.83
N GLY A 135 -1.27 -8.84 -9.18
CA GLY A 135 -1.10 -7.50 -9.72
C GLY A 135 -0.43 -7.47 -11.10
N ILE A 136 0.52 -8.37 -11.35
CA ILE A 136 1.19 -8.49 -12.65
C ILE A 136 0.21 -8.93 -13.75
N VAL A 137 -0.70 -9.85 -13.44
CA VAL A 137 -1.72 -10.32 -14.39
C VAL A 137 -2.71 -9.20 -14.71
N LEU A 138 -3.15 -8.45 -13.69
CA LEU A 138 -4.01 -7.28 -13.88
C LEU A 138 -3.34 -6.22 -14.75
N GLY A 139 -2.06 -5.93 -14.49
CA GLY A 139 -1.28 -4.97 -15.28
C GLY A 139 -1.17 -5.40 -16.76
N MET A 140 -0.82 -6.66 -17.00
CA MET A 140 -0.74 -7.20 -18.37
C MET A 140 -2.10 -7.18 -19.07
N ALA A 141 -3.17 -7.57 -18.38
CA ALA A 141 -4.52 -7.55 -18.94
C ALA A 141 -4.94 -6.14 -19.35
N LEU A 142 -4.65 -5.13 -18.52
CA LEU A 142 -4.92 -3.72 -18.84
C LEU A 142 -4.11 -3.25 -20.06
N ILE A 143 -2.82 -3.58 -20.13
CA ILE A 143 -1.99 -3.24 -21.31
C ILE A 143 -2.58 -3.85 -22.57
N LEU A 144 -2.87 -5.16 -22.57
CA LEU A 144 -3.44 -5.85 -23.72
C LEU A 144 -4.80 -5.27 -24.11
N PHE A 145 -5.63 -4.96 -23.14
CA PHE A 145 -6.94 -4.34 -23.37
C PHE A 145 -6.79 -2.98 -24.07
N TYR A 146 -5.92 -2.10 -23.57
CA TYR A 146 -5.73 -0.79 -24.16
C TYR A 146 -5.00 -0.80 -25.51
N VAL A 147 -4.19 -1.83 -25.78
CA VAL A 147 -3.57 -2.03 -27.10
C VAL A 147 -4.60 -2.54 -28.11
N ALA A 148 -5.47 -3.47 -27.68
CA ALA A 148 -6.50 -4.03 -28.54
C ALA A 148 -7.63 -3.02 -28.87
N PHE A 149 -7.95 -2.17 -27.90
CA PHE A 149 -8.95 -1.12 -28.05
C PHE A 149 -8.27 0.25 -27.93
N PRO A 150 -7.97 0.94 -29.03
CA PRO A 150 -7.22 2.20 -29.02
C PRO A 150 -8.04 3.32 -28.38
N ILE A 151 -8.05 3.33 -27.05
CA ILE A 151 -8.68 4.36 -26.23
C ILE A 151 -7.65 5.49 -26.07
N PRO A 152 -8.02 6.78 -26.21
CA PRO A 152 -7.09 7.91 -26.22
C PRO A 152 -6.40 8.22 -24.88
N ILE A 153 -6.56 7.36 -23.88
CA ILE A 153 -5.89 7.45 -22.57
C ILE A 153 -4.66 6.54 -22.44
N TYR A 154 -4.40 5.66 -23.44
CA TYR A 154 -3.23 4.79 -23.41
C TYR A 154 -1.93 5.60 -23.36
N GLY A 155 -0.98 5.17 -22.54
CA GLY A 155 0.28 5.89 -22.33
C GLY A 155 0.16 7.13 -21.42
N THR A 156 -1.00 7.37 -20.81
CA THR A 156 -1.24 8.49 -19.91
C THR A 156 -1.35 8.03 -18.45
N ILE A 157 -1.28 8.97 -17.50
CA ILE A 157 -1.47 8.75 -16.08
C ILE A 157 -2.86 8.17 -15.73
N TRP A 158 -3.85 8.38 -16.61
CA TRP A 158 -5.23 7.92 -16.41
C TRP A 158 -5.35 6.40 -16.42
N VAL A 159 -4.55 5.70 -17.22
CA VAL A 159 -4.50 4.22 -17.20
C VAL A 159 -4.04 3.71 -15.83
N LEU A 160 -3.00 4.35 -15.27
CA LEU A 160 -2.50 4.01 -13.93
C LEU A 160 -3.53 4.33 -12.85
N LEU A 161 -4.24 5.46 -12.98
CA LEU A 161 -5.33 5.81 -12.06
C LEU A 161 -6.39 4.71 -12.01
N ILE A 162 -6.88 4.29 -13.19
CA ILE A 162 -7.89 3.21 -13.28
C ILE A 162 -7.36 1.92 -12.68
N ALA A 163 -6.12 1.55 -13.01
CA ALA A 163 -5.47 0.35 -12.45
C ALA A 163 -5.40 0.37 -10.93
N TYR A 164 -4.96 1.49 -10.35
CA TYR A 164 -4.86 1.63 -8.89
C TYR A 164 -6.22 1.66 -8.21
N VAL A 165 -7.18 2.44 -8.73
CA VAL A 165 -8.53 2.46 -8.18
C VAL A 165 -9.11 1.06 -8.18
N THR A 166 -9.06 0.35 -9.32
CA THR A 166 -9.55 -1.03 -9.42
C THR A 166 -8.86 -1.95 -8.40
N ARG A 167 -7.54 -1.84 -8.27
CA ARG A 167 -6.74 -2.69 -7.36
C ARG A 167 -7.08 -2.46 -5.90
N PHE A 168 -7.40 -1.20 -5.51
CA PHE A 168 -7.57 -0.83 -4.11
C PHE A 168 -9.02 -0.82 -3.63
N ILE A 169 -10.02 -0.96 -4.50
CA ILE A 169 -11.44 -1.09 -4.11
C ILE A 169 -11.65 -2.16 -3.01
N PRO A 170 -11.11 -3.40 -3.10
CA PRO A 170 -11.36 -4.42 -2.08
C PRO A 170 -10.88 -4.03 -0.68
N TYR A 171 -9.80 -3.26 -0.61
CA TYR A 171 -9.24 -2.79 0.66
C TYR A 171 -10.11 -1.71 1.31
N GLY A 172 -10.64 -0.79 0.51
CA GLY A 172 -11.58 0.22 0.99
C GLY A 172 -12.94 -0.36 1.42
N MET A 173 -13.36 -1.50 0.83
CA MET A 173 -14.58 -2.20 1.26
C MET A 173 -14.45 -2.88 2.63
N ARG A 174 -13.21 -3.09 3.12
CA ARG A 174 -12.93 -3.72 4.43
C ARG A 174 -12.66 -2.73 5.55
N ALA A 175 -12.47 -1.45 5.23
CA ALA A 175 -12.22 -0.39 6.19
C ALA A 175 -13.53 0.11 6.81
#